data_17701b861e5b79fe280ec488a1a034ec
#
_entry.id   17701b861e5b79fe280ec488a1a034ec
#
_cell.length_a   1.000
_cell.length_b   1.000
_cell.length_c   1.000
_cell.angle_alpha   90.00
_cell.angle_beta   90.00
_cell.angle_gamma   90.00
#
_symmetry.space_group_name_H-M   'P 1'
#
loop_
_entity.id
_entity.type
_entity.pdbx_description
1 polymer ?
#
loop_
_entity_poly.entity_id
_entity_poly.type
_entity_poly.pdbx_seq_one_letter_code
_entity_poly.pdbx_strand_id
1 'polypeptide(L)'
;MSEFGAGSDERIHSYTPRTFDFTPEFQLDFNRRYINEMEKRPDYIGYSIWNLVDFQVDGRGDSKPNLNQKGMLTEDRRKKEIYYYCQARWSDIPMIHIAGADWTKRVEICDDSINVRKISVFSNQKTVELIHNGKSLGVREVVNGEAVFAVPFINGENLLDARSGALSDRLKIQMNRRQESRILMNLFPRQNPIRKQWKNRDRLPHFQVFSRRLH
;
A
#
# COMPACT_ATOMS: atom_id res chain seq x y z
N MET A 1 17.24 -19.43 -4.38
CA MET A 1 16.22 -19.16 -3.33
C MET A 1 15.00 -19.96 -3.68
N SER A 2 14.46 -20.76 -2.77
CA SER A 2 13.30 -21.62 -3.05
C SER A 2 11.99 -20.84 -2.89
N GLU A 3 11.92 -19.95 -1.88
CA GLU A 3 10.71 -19.21 -1.55
C GLU A 3 11.00 -17.85 -0.91
N PHE A 4 10.05 -16.92 -1.01
CA PHE A 4 10.03 -15.64 -0.32
C PHE A 4 8.59 -15.17 -0.09
N GLY A 5 8.36 -14.25 0.85
CA GLY A 5 7.04 -13.68 1.11
C GLY A 5 6.99 -12.86 2.37
N ALA A 6 6.18 -11.81 2.36
CA ALA A 6 5.88 -10.97 3.51
C ALA A 6 4.43 -11.12 3.95
N GLY A 7 4.17 -11.00 5.25
CA GLY A 7 2.81 -11.02 5.80
C GLY A 7 2.09 -9.70 5.58
N SER A 8 0.76 -9.77 5.47
CA SER A 8 -0.11 -8.58 5.45
C SER A 8 -1.38 -8.77 6.24
N ASP A 9 -1.87 -7.67 6.77
CA ASP A 9 -3.11 -7.55 7.52
C ASP A 9 -3.93 -6.42 6.89
N GLU A 10 -5.05 -6.77 6.28
CA GLU A 10 -5.93 -5.84 5.57
C GLU A 10 -6.63 -4.80 6.48
N ARG A 11 -6.40 -4.87 7.79
CA ARG A 11 -6.87 -3.86 8.76
C ARG A 11 -5.89 -2.71 8.94
N ILE A 12 -4.66 -2.87 8.45
CA ILE A 12 -3.55 -1.95 8.68
C ILE A 12 -3.07 -1.43 7.33
N HIS A 13 -3.11 -0.13 7.11
CA HIS A 13 -2.67 0.51 5.87
C HIS A 13 -1.71 1.66 6.12
N SER A 14 -0.80 1.90 5.18
CA SER A 14 0.16 2.99 5.26
C SER A 14 0.50 3.57 3.87
N TYR A 15 0.55 4.90 3.78
CA TYR A 15 1.12 5.57 2.60
C TYR A 15 2.65 5.48 2.53
N THR A 16 3.29 5.10 3.65
CA THR A 16 4.74 4.97 3.79
C THR A 16 5.05 3.66 4.50
N PRO A 17 4.89 2.51 3.81
CA PRO A 17 5.09 1.20 4.41
C PRO A 17 6.53 1.04 4.91
N ARG A 18 6.69 0.34 6.03
CA ARG A 18 7.97 0.03 6.66
C ARG A 18 8.18 -1.46 6.76
N THR A 19 9.42 -1.87 6.90
CA THR A 19 9.78 -3.28 7.07
C THR A 19 9.02 -3.91 8.24
N PHE A 20 8.31 -4.99 7.95
CA PHE A 20 7.49 -5.77 8.90
C PHE A 20 6.35 -5.01 9.58
N ASP A 21 5.78 -4.01 8.92
CA ASP A 21 4.60 -3.28 9.44
C ASP A 21 3.27 -4.00 9.14
N PHE A 22 3.32 -5.13 8.47
CA PHE A 22 2.18 -5.97 8.07
C PHE A 22 1.13 -5.27 7.19
N THR A 23 1.46 -4.16 6.57
CA THR A 23 0.54 -3.53 5.63
C THR A 23 0.49 -4.28 4.30
N PRO A 24 -0.66 -4.31 3.58
CA PRO A 24 -0.73 -4.81 2.20
C PRO A 24 0.26 -4.11 1.27
N GLU A 25 0.50 -2.81 1.51
CA GLU A 25 1.46 -2.00 0.77
C GLU A 25 2.90 -2.50 0.97
N PHE A 26 3.27 -2.91 2.19
CA PHE A 26 4.57 -3.53 2.45
C PHE A 26 4.68 -4.92 1.81
N GLN A 27 3.65 -5.76 1.93
CA GLN A 27 3.63 -7.07 1.28
C GLN A 27 3.84 -6.93 -0.23
N LEU A 28 3.15 -6.00 -0.88
CA LEU A 28 3.27 -5.73 -2.30
C LEU A 28 4.68 -5.24 -2.66
N ASP A 29 5.23 -4.25 -1.93
CA ASP A 29 6.57 -3.70 -2.19
C ASP A 29 7.66 -4.77 -2.02
N PHE A 30 7.57 -5.57 -0.97
CA PHE A 30 8.49 -6.67 -0.71
C PHE A 30 8.49 -7.69 -1.87
N ASN A 31 7.33 -8.23 -2.22
CA ASN A 31 7.24 -9.25 -3.26
C ASN A 31 7.63 -8.68 -4.65
N ARG A 32 7.21 -7.44 -4.95
CA ARG A 32 7.60 -6.74 -6.19
C ARG A 32 9.13 -6.65 -6.35
N ARG A 33 9.85 -6.29 -5.29
CA ARG A 33 11.31 -6.20 -5.30
C ARG A 33 11.95 -7.57 -5.56
N TYR A 34 11.50 -8.61 -4.87
CA TYR A 34 12.02 -9.96 -5.06
C TYR A 34 11.74 -10.51 -6.46
N ILE A 35 10.52 -10.37 -6.96
CA ILE A 35 10.15 -10.80 -8.32
C ILE A 35 11.04 -10.09 -9.35
N ASN A 36 11.14 -8.76 -9.27
CA ASN A 36 11.93 -7.97 -10.22
C ASN A 36 13.44 -8.33 -10.18
N GLU A 37 13.99 -8.62 -9.01
CA GLU A 37 15.40 -9.02 -8.90
C GLU A 37 15.64 -10.43 -9.44
N MET A 38 14.73 -11.37 -9.19
CA MET A 38 14.89 -12.74 -9.67
C MET A 38 14.70 -12.87 -11.18
N GLU A 39 13.77 -12.13 -11.76
CA GLU A 39 13.53 -12.14 -13.20
C GLU A 39 14.66 -11.50 -14.02
N LYS A 40 15.52 -10.69 -13.41
CA LYS A 40 16.72 -10.15 -14.05
C LYS A 40 17.88 -11.15 -14.10
N ARG A 41 17.80 -12.24 -13.37
CA ARG A 41 18.92 -13.18 -13.18
C ARG A 41 18.70 -14.46 -13.98
N PRO A 42 19.46 -14.65 -15.06
CA PRO A 42 19.31 -15.82 -15.93
C PRO A 42 19.79 -17.15 -15.26
N ASP A 43 20.49 -17.06 -14.14
CA ASP A 43 20.96 -18.21 -13.35
C ASP A 43 19.87 -18.80 -12.43
N TYR A 44 18.72 -18.13 -12.28
CA TYR A 44 17.59 -18.69 -11.52
C TYR A 44 16.69 -19.55 -12.42
N ILE A 45 16.50 -20.81 -12.05
CA ILE A 45 15.58 -21.75 -12.73
C ILE A 45 14.12 -21.50 -12.35
N GLY A 46 13.87 -20.85 -11.19
CA GLY A 46 12.52 -20.54 -10.69
C GLY A 46 12.53 -20.12 -9.24
N TYR A 47 11.36 -19.72 -8.77
CA TYR A 47 11.11 -19.30 -7.39
C TYR A 47 9.63 -19.48 -7.06
N SER A 48 9.30 -19.47 -5.77
CA SER A 48 7.91 -19.51 -5.29
C SER A 48 7.65 -18.38 -4.31
N ILE A 49 6.44 -17.81 -4.39
CA ILE A 49 5.96 -16.92 -3.34
C ILE A 49 5.41 -17.78 -2.21
N TRP A 50 5.85 -17.52 -1.00
CA TRP A 50 5.29 -18.11 0.20
C TRP A 50 4.28 -17.10 0.81
N ASN A 51 2.98 -17.36 0.66
CA ASN A 51 2.38 -18.55 0.10
C ASN A 51 1.09 -18.21 -0.68
N LEU A 52 0.33 -19.19 -1.12
CA LEU A 52 -0.89 -18.95 -1.90
C LEU A 52 -2.04 -18.44 -1.01
N VAL A 53 -2.26 -19.03 0.15
CA VAL A 53 -3.42 -18.77 1.03
C VAL A 53 -2.96 -18.63 2.46
N ASP A 54 -3.49 -17.64 3.20
CA ASP A 54 -3.29 -17.56 4.65
C ASP A 54 -3.79 -18.83 5.33
N PHE A 55 -3.11 -19.29 6.36
CA PHE A 55 -3.47 -20.53 7.06
C PHE A 55 -3.15 -20.48 8.56
N GLN A 56 -3.90 -21.25 9.33
CA GLN A 56 -3.74 -21.36 10.78
C GLN A 56 -2.38 -21.96 11.16
N VAL A 57 -1.71 -21.35 12.13
CA VAL A 57 -0.44 -21.82 12.72
C VAL A 57 -0.45 -21.51 14.21
N ASP A 58 -0.52 -22.54 15.03
CA ASP A 58 -0.52 -22.39 16.48
C ASP A 58 0.74 -21.66 16.98
N GLY A 59 0.53 -20.75 17.92
CA GLY A 59 1.60 -20.02 18.61
C GLY A 59 2.24 -18.91 17.76
N ARG A 60 1.78 -18.66 16.54
CA ARG A 60 2.28 -17.53 15.74
C ARG A 60 1.77 -16.20 16.27
N GLY A 61 2.70 -15.29 16.60
CA GLY A 61 2.43 -14.00 17.24
C GLY A 61 2.53 -12.79 16.30
N ASP A 62 2.11 -12.92 15.03
CA ASP A 62 2.07 -11.80 14.07
C ASP A 62 0.86 -10.86 14.37
N SER A 63 0.57 -9.88 13.51
CA SER A 63 -0.55 -8.93 13.70
C SER A 63 -1.93 -9.61 13.81
N LYS A 64 -2.08 -10.78 13.17
CA LYS A 64 -3.19 -11.71 13.40
C LYS A 64 -2.66 -12.92 14.14
N PRO A 65 -3.02 -13.13 15.44
CA PRO A 65 -2.55 -14.27 16.19
C PRO A 65 -2.94 -15.61 15.57
N ASN A 66 -2.05 -16.59 15.67
CA ASN A 66 -2.23 -17.95 15.17
C ASN A 66 -2.50 -18.04 13.66
N LEU A 67 -2.06 -17.05 12.88
CA LEU A 67 -2.26 -17.04 11.43
C LEU A 67 -0.94 -16.75 10.70
N ASN A 68 -0.58 -17.59 9.75
CA ASN A 68 0.41 -17.24 8.74
C ASN A 68 -0.27 -16.40 7.67
N GLN A 69 -0.04 -15.10 7.69
CA GLN A 69 -0.71 -14.10 6.84
C GLN A 69 0.12 -13.70 5.62
N LYS A 70 0.99 -14.57 5.14
CA LYS A 70 1.82 -14.34 3.95
C LYS A 70 1.15 -14.72 2.63
N GLY A 71 -0.09 -15.20 2.67
CA GLY A 71 -0.85 -15.61 1.49
C GLY A 71 -1.04 -14.47 0.48
N MET A 72 -1.15 -14.85 -0.79
CA MET A 72 -1.68 -13.98 -1.84
C MET A 72 -3.21 -13.87 -1.75
N LEU A 73 -3.82 -14.86 -1.10
CA LEU A 73 -5.23 -14.90 -0.74
C LEU A 73 -5.36 -14.91 0.79
N THR A 74 -6.44 -14.37 1.29
CA THR A 74 -6.83 -14.51 2.69
C THR A 74 -7.26 -15.95 3.00
N GLU A 75 -7.43 -16.30 4.28
CA GLU A 75 -7.90 -17.61 4.71
C GLU A 75 -9.24 -18.02 4.08
N ASP A 76 -10.14 -17.04 3.90
CA ASP A 76 -11.44 -17.19 3.22
C ASP A 76 -11.35 -17.02 1.69
N ARG A 77 -10.15 -17.09 1.12
CA ARG A 77 -9.86 -17.08 -0.32
C ARG A 77 -10.16 -15.76 -1.04
N ARG A 78 -10.30 -14.64 -0.34
CA ARG A 78 -10.34 -13.32 -0.99
C ARG A 78 -8.96 -12.95 -1.52
N LYS A 79 -8.91 -12.35 -2.70
CA LYS A 79 -7.67 -11.90 -3.34
C LYS A 79 -7.12 -10.67 -2.62
N LYS A 80 -5.82 -10.72 -2.27
CA LYS A 80 -5.07 -9.55 -1.78
C LYS A 80 -4.43 -8.80 -2.95
N GLU A 81 -3.92 -7.59 -2.72
CA GLU A 81 -3.29 -6.78 -3.77
C GLU A 81 -2.14 -7.50 -4.49
N ILE A 82 -1.35 -8.28 -3.76
CA ILE A 82 -0.26 -9.09 -4.34
C ILE A 82 -0.77 -10.12 -5.35
N TYR A 83 -1.98 -10.66 -5.18
CA TYR A 83 -2.58 -11.58 -6.16
C TYR A 83 -2.77 -10.90 -7.51
N TYR A 84 -3.34 -9.69 -7.52
CA TYR A 84 -3.60 -8.95 -8.75
C TYR A 84 -2.30 -8.50 -9.42
N TYR A 85 -1.28 -8.14 -8.63
CA TYR A 85 0.05 -7.85 -9.18
C TYR A 85 0.65 -9.07 -9.87
N CYS A 86 0.62 -10.25 -9.24
CA CYS A 86 1.10 -11.49 -9.83
C CYS A 86 0.29 -11.90 -11.06
N GLN A 87 -1.03 -11.72 -11.03
CA GLN A 87 -1.89 -11.97 -12.18
C GLN A 87 -1.51 -11.07 -13.37
N ALA A 88 -1.23 -9.79 -13.14
CA ALA A 88 -0.78 -8.86 -14.17
C ALA A 88 0.58 -9.24 -14.77
N ARG A 89 1.44 -9.91 -13.98
CA ARG A 89 2.79 -10.32 -14.41
C ARG A 89 2.81 -11.63 -15.18
N TRP A 90 1.97 -12.59 -14.78
CA TRP A 90 2.14 -13.99 -15.19
C TRP A 90 0.96 -14.61 -15.91
N SER A 91 -0.17 -13.89 -16.00
CA SER A 91 -1.36 -14.39 -16.69
C SER A 91 -1.49 -13.83 -18.10
N ASP A 92 -1.87 -14.68 -19.05
CA ASP A 92 -2.26 -14.28 -20.40
C ASP A 92 -3.73 -13.82 -20.47
N ILE A 93 -4.52 -14.05 -19.41
CA ILE A 93 -5.92 -13.60 -19.35
C ILE A 93 -5.92 -12.09 -19.19
N PRO A 94 -6.53 -11.34 -20.12
CA PRO A 94 -6.60 -9.89 -20.05
C PRO A 94 -7.17 -9.40 -18.73
N MET A 95 -6.47 -8.49 -18.04
CA MET A 95 -6.90 -7.98 -16.74
C MET A 95 -6.51 -6.52 -16.53
N ILE A 96 -7.27 -5.85 -15.68
CA ILE A 96 -6.99 -4.53 -15.13
C ILE A 96 -7.52 -4.48 -13.69
N HIS A 97 -6.78 -3.87 -12.76
CA HIS A 97 -7.18 -3.72 -11.36
C HIS A 97 -6.55 -2.46 -10.74
N ILE A 98 -7.36 -1.63 -10.09
CA ILE A 98 -6.89 -0.44 -9.35
C ILE A 98 -6.52 -0.89 -7.94
N ALA A 99 -5.26 -0.72 -7.57
CA ALA A 99 -4.76 -1.13 -6.25
C ALA A 99 -5.37 -0.29 -5.10
N GLY A 100 -5.57 -0.95 -3.96
CA GLY A 100 -6.12 -0.36 -2.74
C GLY A 100 -7.64 -0.51 -2.62
N ALA A 101 -8.22 -1.54 -3.23
CA ALA A 101 -9.64 -1.88 -3.11
C ALA A 101 -10.03 -2.31 -1.68
N ASP A 102 -9.08 -2.79 -0.89
CA ASP A 102 -9.21 -3.10 0.54
C ASP A 102 -9.13 -1.85 1.45
N TRP A 103 -8.68 -0.70 0.92
CA TRP A 103 -8.55 0.55 1.64
C TRP A 103 -9.42 1.68 1.06
N THR A 104 -10.72 1.49 1.06
CA THR A 104 -11.67 2.46 0.48
C THR A 104 -11.99 3.66 1.37
N LYS A 105 -11.77 3.56 2.69
CA LYS A 105 -11.93 4.67 3.64
C LYS A 105 -10.57 5.11 4.15
N ARG A 106 -10.14 6.31 3.75
CA ARG A 106 -8.81 6.83 4.07
C ARG A 106 -8.90 8.09 4.90
N VAL A 107 -8.02 8.20 5.88
CA VAL A 107 -7.87 9.41 6.69
C VAL A 107 -6.49 9.99 6.43
N GLU A 108 -6.43 11.28 6.23
CA GLU A 108 -5.19 11.99 6.00
C GLU A 108 -5.12 13.26 6.83
N ILE A 109 -3.97 13.45 7.49
CA ILE A 109 -3.64 14.70 8.15
C ILE A 109 -2.88 15.54 7.15
N CYS A 110 -3.41 16.68 6.78
CA CYS A 110 -2.79 17.59 5.81
C CYS A 110 -2.92 19.04 6.26
N ASP A 111 -2.00 19.85 5.80
CA ASP A 111 -2.22 21.28 5.64
C ASP A 111 -3.21 21.53 4.47
N ASP A 112 -3.50 22.76 4.13
CA ASP A 112 -4.48 23.12 3.08
C ASP A 112 -4.00 22.79 1.65
N SER A 113 -2.90 22.06 1.48
CA SER A 113 -2.35 21.68 0.19
C SER A 113 -3.12 20.52 -0.46
N ILE A 114 -3.08 20.41 -1.79
CA ILE A 114 -3.59 19.27 -2.53
C ILE A 114 -2.65 18.09 -2.28
N ASN A 115 -3.16 17.03 -1.66
CA ASN A 115 -2.38 15.82 -1.46
C ASN A 115 -2.44 14.93 -2.70
N VAL A 116 -1.29 14.77 -3.32
CA VAL A 116 -1.08 13.85 -4.43
C VAL A 116 -0.59 12.52 -3.89
N ARG A 117 -1.32 11.44 -4.16
CA ARG A 117 -0.93 10.08 -3.77
C ARG A 117 -0.72 9.21 -5.01
N LYS A 118 0.27 8.33 -4.92
CA LYS A 118 0.49 7.34 -5.96
C LYS A 118 -0.56 6.24 -5.85
N ILE A 119 -1.18 5.93 -6.98
CA ILE A 119 -2.09 4.79 -7.14
C ILE A 119 -1.53 3.93 -8.25
N SER A 120 -1.40 2.66 -7.96
CA SER A 120 -1.01 1.63 -8.92
C SER A 120 -2.24 1.07 -9.62
N VAL A 121 -2.11 0.83 -10.92
CA VAL A 121 -3.07 0.06 -11.69
C VAL A 121 -2.33 -1.16 -12.23
N PHE A 122 -2.75 -2.35 -11.83
CA PHE A 122 -2.18 -3.60 -12.30
C PHE A 122 -2.88 -4.02 -13.60
N SER A 123 -2.10 -4.36 -14.60
CA SER A 123 -2.62 -4.81 -15.89
C SER A 123 -1.55 -5.57 -16.67
N ASN A 124 -1.97 -6.51 -17.52
CA ASN A 124 -1.14 -7.16 -18.52
C ASN A 124 -1.33 -6.55 -19.93
N GLN A 125 -2.01 -5.40 -20.02
CA GLN A 125 -2.15 -4.64 -21.26
C GLN A 125 -0.95 -3.71 -21.47
N LYS A 126 -0.75 -3.20 -22.68
CA LYS A 126 0.38 -2.29 -22.99
C LYS A 126 0.27 -0.95 -22.29
N THR A 127 -0.94 -0.40 -22.22
CA THR A 127 -1.19 0.94 -21.68
C THR A 127 -2.47 0.96 -20.87
N VAL A 128 -2.54 1.86 -19.89
CA VAL A 128 -3.73 2.13 -19.07
C VAL A 128 -3.98 3.63 -19.03
N GLU A 129 -5.22 4.05 -19.16
CA GLU A 129 -5.70 5.38 -18.81
C GLU A 129 -6.32 5.34 -17.40
N LEU A 130 -6.04 6.34 -16.57
CA LEU A 130 -6.73 6.54 -15.30
C LEU A 130 -7.51 7.85 -15.32
N ILE A 131 -8.79 7.77 -14.97
CA ILE A 131 -9.71 8.90 -14.87
C ILE A 131 -10.05 9.09 -13.39
N HIS A 132 -9.91 10.31 -12.87
CA HIS A 132 -10.25 10.69 -11.51
C HIS A 132 -11.38 11.73 -11.53
N ASN A 133 -12.52 11.41 -10.92
CA ASN A 133 -13.70 12.29 -10.87
C ASN A 133 -14.09 12.85 -12.25
N GLY A 134 -14.06 12.00 -13.28
CA GLY A 134 -14.40 12.36 -14.67
C GLY A 134 -13.28 13.07 -15.45
N LYS A 135 -12.14 13.40 -14.83
CA LYS A 135 -10.98 14.01 -15.50
C LYS A 135 -9.88 13.00 -15.73
N SER A 136 -9.42 12.87 -16.97
CA SER A 136 -8.28 12.00 -17.30
C SER A 136 -6.99 12.49 -16.64
N LEU A 137 -6.24 11.57 -16.06
CA LEU A 137 -4.88 11.76 -15.56
C LEU A 137 -3.84 11.33 -16.59
N GLY A 138 -4.30 11.00 -17.81
CA GLY A 138 -3.48 10.58 -18.93
C GLY A 138 -3.35 9.06 -19.06
N VAL A 139 -2.65 8.66 -20.12
CA VAL A 139 -2.33 7.27 -20.45
C VAL A 139 -0.89 6.99 -20.02
N ARG A 140 -0.66 5.80 -19.45
CA ARG A 140 0.67 5.35 -19.07
C ARG A 140 0.95 3.95 -19.59
N GLU A 141 2.21 3.70 -19.94
CA GLU A 141 2.68 2.35 -20.22
C GLU A 141 2.65 1.50 -18.94
N VAL A 142 2.32 0.23 -19.12
CA VAL A 142 2.42 -0.78 -18.09
C VAL A 142 3.84 -1.36 -18.11
N VAL A 143 4.56 -1.17 -17.02
CA VAL A 143 5.91 -1.69 -16.86
C VAL A 143 5.88 -2.70 -15.72
N ASN A 144 6.32 -3.93 -15.99
CA ASN A 144 6.32 -4.99 -14.98
C ASN A 144 4.94 -5.24 -14.36
N GLY A 145 3.87 -5.23 -15.19
CA GLY A 145 2.49 -5.48 -14.74
C GLY A 145 1.82 -4.30 -14.02
N GLU A 146 2.43 -3.11 -14.02
CA GLU A 146 1.97 -1.96 -13.24
C GLU A 146 2.09 -0.64 -14.00
N ALA A 147 1.06 0.21 -13.89
CA ALA A 147 1.11 1.63 -14.26
C ALA A 147 0.83 2.47 -13.01
N VAL A 148 1.69 3.48 -12.70
CA VAL A 148 1.58 4.29 -11.50
C VAL A 148 1.12 5.69 -11.84
N PHE A 149 0.06 6.16 -11.19
CA PHE A 149 -0.53 7.49 -11.39
C PHE A 149 -0.41 8.35 -10.13
N ALA A 150 -0.17 9.63 -10.33
CA ALA A 150 -0.24 10.64 -9.28
C ALA A 150 -1.67 11.19 -9.21
N VAL A 151 -2.42 10.83 -8.17
CA VAL A 151 -3.84 11.19 -8.02
C VAL A 151 -3.98 12.32 -7.01
N PRO A 152 -4.55 13.48 -7.42
CA PRO A 152 -4.80 14.61 -6.52
C PRO A 152 -6.12 14.39 -5.76
N PHE A 153 -6.09 13.62 -4.68
CA PHE A 153 -7.27 13.33 -3.88
C PHE A 153 -7.90 14.59 -3.28
N ILE A 154 -9.23 14.66 -3.35
CA ILE A 154 -10.04 15.67 -2.67
C ILE A 154 -10.63 15.13 -1.38
N ASN A 155 -11.04 16.02 -0.48
CA ASN A 155 -11.83 15.61 0.68
C ASN A 155 -13.22 15.12 0.24
N GLY A 156 -13.69 14.00 0.79
CA GLY A 156 -14.94 13.38 0.37
C GLY A 156 -14.73 12.23 -0.61
N GLU A 157 -15.64 12.08 -1.54
CA GLU A 157 -15.68 10.98 -2.51
C GLU A 157 -14.70 11.23 -3.66
N ASN A 158 -13.92 10.20 -3.99
CA ASN A 158 -13.02 10.15 -5.14
C ASN A 158 -13.33 8.89 -5.95
N LEU A 159 -13.74 9.08 -7.19
CA LEU A 159 -14.01 8.00 -8.12
C LEU A 159 -12.83 7.83 -9.08
N LEU A 160 -12.23 6.65 -9.07
CA LEU A 160 -11.20 6.23 -10.01
C LEU A 160 -11.81 5.28 -11.04
N ASP A 161 -11.49 5.48 -12.32
CA ASP A 161 -11.92 4.64 -13.44
C ASP A 161 -10.67 4.36 -14.30
N ALA A 162 -10.16 3.14 -14.25
CA ALA A 162 -9.02 2.69 -15.05
C ALA A 162 -9.52 1.98 -16.30
N ARG A 163 -8.92 2.26 -17.46
CA ARG A 163 -9.33 1.71 -18.75
C ARG A 163 -8.15 1.25 -19.60
N SER A 164 -8.35 0.14 -20.31
CA SER A 164 -7.43 -0.34 -21.33
C SER A 164 -8.19 -1.17 -22.37
N GLY A 165 -8.36 -0.64 -23.59
CA GLY A 165 -9.22 -1.25 -24.61
C GLY A 165 -10.64 -1.47 -24.10
N ALA A 166 -11.12 -2.71 -24.10
CA ALA A 166 -12.44 -3.08 -23.60
C ALA A 166 -12.47 -3.33 -22.06
N LEU A 167 -11.30 -3.34 -21.42
CA LEU A 167 -11.20 -3.58 -19.98
C LEU A 167 -11.42 -2.28 -19.20
N SER A 168 -12.11 -2.40 -18.07
CA SER A 168 -12.24 -1.29 -17.11
C SER A 168 -12.33 -1.82 -15.69
N ASP A 169 -11.84 -1.03 -14.75
CA ASP A 169 -12.02 -1.23 -13.31
C ASP A 169 -12.34 0.10 -12.63
N ARG A 170 -13.17 0.06 -11.60
CA ARG A 170 -13.63 1.26 -10.89
C ARG A 170 -13.46 1.10 -9.41
N LEU A 171 -12.91 2.13 -8.78
CA LEU A 171 -12.70 2.18 -7.34
C LEU A 171 -13.21 3.51 -6.79
N LYS A 172 -14.06 3.42 -5.77
CA LYS A 172 -14.55 4.56 -5.00
C LYS A 172 -13.77 4.64 -3.70
N ILE A 173 -13.12 5.78 -3.45
CA ILE A 173 -12.36 6.06 -2.22
C ILE A 173 -13.01 7.24 -1.50
N GLN A 174 -13.36 7.02 -0.24
CA GLN A 174 -13.81 8.07 0.67
C GLN A 174 -12.60 8.61 1.43
N MET A 175 -12.18 9.84 1.10
CA MET A 175 -11.08 10.52 1.77
C MET A 175 -11.60 11.45 2.87
N ASN A 176 -11.09 11.30 4.08
CA ASN A 176 -11.35 12.22 5.18
C ASN A 176 -10.07 13.00 5.50
N ARG A 177 -10.00 14.23 5.03
CA ARG A 177 -8.84 15.10 5.26
C ARG A 177 -9.06 15.94 6.51
N ARG A 178 -8.11 15.88 7.43
CA ARG A 178 -8.16 16.64 8.69
C ARG A 178 -6.97 17.57 8.78
N GLN A 179 -7.24 18.82 9.14
CA GLN A 179 -6.17 19.78 9.42
C GLN A 179 -5.47 19.42 10.73
N GLU A 180 -4.16 19.47 10.75
CA GLU A 180 -3.34 19.16 11.93
C GLU A 180 -3.73 20.03 13.13
N SER A 181 -4.01 21.30 12.91
CA SER A 181 -4.45 22.25 13.95
C SER A 181 -5.74 21.82 14.66
N ARG A 182 -6.69 21.18 13.94
CA ARG A 182 -7.94 20.70 14.54
C ARG A 182 -7.75 19.44 15.37
N ILE A 183 -6.82 18.57 14.99
CA ILE A 183 -6.52 17.34 15.76
C ILE A 183 -5.85 17.74 17.08
N LEU A 184 -4.86 18.62 17.04
CA LEU A 184 -4.20 19.12 18.26
C LEU A 184 -5.17 19.88 19.16
N MET A 185 -6.13 20.64 18.62
CA MET A 185 -7.15 21.32 19.43
C MET A 185 -8.11 20.36 20.11
N ASN A 186 -8.45 19.23 19.48
CA ASN A 186 -9.35 18.22 20.07
C ASN A 186 -8.65 17.33 21.08
N LEU A 187 -7.38 17.00 20.86
CA LEU A 187 -6.58 16.18 21.80
C LEU A 187 -6.08 16.98 23.00
N PHE A 188 -5.86 18.30 22.83
CA PHE A 188 -5.34 19.17 23.87
C PHE A 188 -6.21 20.44 23.98
N PRO A 189 -7.28 20.42 24.77
CA PRO A 189 -8.10 21.61 25.05
C PRO A 189 -7.25 22.78 25.52
N ARG A 190 -7.68 24.01 25.24
CA ARG A 190 -6.91 25.27 25.44
C ARG A 190 -6.29 25.49 26.82
N GLN A 191 -6.73 24.75 27.83
CA GLN A 191 -6.25 24.87 29.23
C GLN A 191 -5.09 23.94 29.57
N ASN A 192 -4.56 23.13 28.65
CA ASN A 192 -3.51 22.18 28.96
C ASN A 192 -2.11 22.82 28.79
N PRO A 193 -1.29 22.92 29.86
CA PRO A 193 0.04 23.54 29.81
C PRO A 193 1.03 22.83 28.87
N ILE A 194 0.78 21.59 28.48
CA ILE A 194 1.58 20.82 27.53
C ILE A 194 1.60 21.46 26.15
N ARG A 195 0.58 22.24 25.78
CA ARG A 195 0.51 22.96 24.49
C ARG A 195 1.65 23.95 24.26
N LYS A 196 2.20 24.54 25.34
CA LYS A 196 3.33 25.49 25.25
C LYS A 196 4.66 24.77 24.91
N GLN A 197 4.83 23.54 25.36
CA GLN A 197 6.04 22.77 25.08
C GLN A 197 6.14 22.29 23.62
N TRP A 198 5.02 22.02 22.95
CA TRP A 198 5.03 21.52 21.57
C TRP A 198 5.31 22.61 20.51
N LYS A 199 4.98 23.88 20.79
CA LYS A 199 5.33 24.99 19.89
C LYS A 199 6.81 25.34 19.85
N ASN A 200 7.62 24.85 20.82
CA ASN A 200 9.07 25.10 20.90
C ASN A 200 9.92 23.91 20.41
N ARG A 201 9.37 22.98 19.64
CA ARG A 201 10.08 21.77 19.18
C ARG A 201 11.08 21.97 18.05
N ASP A 202 11.28 23.16 17.55
CA ASP A 202 12.40 23.44 16.63
C ASP A 202 13.80 23.38 17.29
N ARG A 203 13.84 23.03 18.59
CA ARG A 203 15.09 22.86 19.36
C ARG A 203 15.04 21.61 20.25
N LEU A 204 14.98 20.41 19.67
CA LEU A 204 15.29 19.20 20.43
C LEU A 204 16.74 18.80 20.18
N PRO A 205 17.53 18.57 21.24
CA PRO A 205 18.87 18.04 21.11
C PRO A 205 18.81 16.60 20.56
N HIS A 206 19.80 16.25 19.74
CA HIS A 206 19.98 14.92 19.19
C HIS A 206 19.93 13.84 20.27
N PHE A 207 18.99 12.94 20.18
CA PHE A 207 19.03 11.70 20.96
C PHE A 207 20.19 10.85 20.43
N GLN A 208 21.27 10.75 21.18
CA GLN A 208 22.29 9.76 20.95
C GLN A 208 21.73 8.36 21.26
N VAL A 209 21.60 7.56 20.21
CA VAL A 209 21.30 6.13 20.36
C VAL A 209 22.57 5.46 20.92
N PHE A 210 22.55 5.06 22.17
CA PHE A 210 23.57 4.21 22.75
C PHE A 210 23.45 2.80 22.15
N SER A 211 24.30 2.49 21.18
CA SER A 211 24.54 1.11 20.77
C SER A 211 25.48 0.45 21.81
N ARG A 212 24.92 -0.36 22.70
CA ARG A 212 25.76 -1.30 23.46
C ARG A 212 26.17 -2.44 22.52
N ARG A 213 27.45 -2.51 22.20
CA ARG A 213 28.10 -3.73 21.72
C ARG A 213 28.13 -4.72 22.87
N LEU A 214 27.53 -5.88 22.68
CA LEU A 214 27.82 -7.06 23.51
C LEU A 214 29.02 -7.78 22.91
N HIS A 215 30.02 -7.99 23.72
CA HIS A 215 31.17 -8.87 23.46
C HIS A 215 30.74 -10.33 23.60
#